data_837d74f278d07ea6748f6138c9ac2013
#
_entry.id   837d74f278d07ea6748f6138c9ac2013
#
_cell.length_a   1.000
_cell.length_b   1.000
_cell.length_c   1.000
_cell.angle_alpha   90.00
_cell.angle_beta   90.00
_cell.angle_gamma   90.00
#
_symmetry.space_group_name_H-M   'P 1'
#
loop_
_entity.id
_entity.type
_entity.pdbx_description
1 polymer ?
#
loop_
_entity_poly.entity_id
_entity_poly.type
_entity_poly.pdbx_seq_one_letter_code
_entity_poly.pdbx_strand_id
1 'polypeptide(L)'
;MGQFLEYVKMALDNIRSNKGRSFLTMLGIIIGITSVVTIVSIGNGLKKDVVDASNEQNNTVTIQANEDEVTDTKIITGDDIAYLKTSLNDSVQSVSAAETSIGKATTRKGTFDTYITFTTPDYENAQYTSPLVKGKYFTDNDVSNANPVCVIDEIAALYLFGNTNVIGMSLELAVDSGI
;
A
#
# COMPACT_ATOMS: atom_id res chain seq x y z
N MET A 1 1.98 17.18 -59.80
CA MET A 1 1.32 16.14 -58.95
C MET A 1 1.29 14.74 -59.56
N GLY A 2 1.33 14.57 -60.91
CA GLY A 2 1.31 13.26 -61.57
C GLY A 2 2.50 12.35 -61.26
N GLN A 3 3.72 12.88 -61.28
CA GLN A 3 4.94 12.09 -61.07
C GLN A 3 5.04 11.49 -59.66
N PHE A 4 4.58 12.20 -58.61
CA PHE A 4 4.59 11.67 -57.23
C PHE A 4 3.66 10.46 -57.07
N LEU A 5 2.49 10.52 -57.66
CA LEU A 5 1.52 9.40 -57.68
C LEU A 5 2.07 8.18 -58.40
N GLU A 6 2.84 8.40 -59.49
CA GLU A 6 3.47 7.35 -60.27
C GLU A 6 4.59 6.63 -59.47
N TYR A 7 5.41 7.38 -58.73
CA TYR A 7 6.41 6.80 -57.80
C TYR A 7 5.78 6.00 -56.67
N VAL A 8 4.69 6.50 -56.09
CA VAL A 8 3.95 5.77 -55.05
C VAL A 8 3.36 4.47 -55.59
N LYS A 9 2.79 4.51 -56.81
CA LYS A 9 2.24 3.31 -57.47
C LYS A 9 3.33 2.28 -57.75
N MET A 10 4.48 2.72 -58.26
CA MET A 10 5.63 1.85 -58.54
C MET A 10 6.19 1.22 -57.29
N ALA A 11 6.25 1.96 -56.17
CA ALA A 11 6.66 1.44 -54.85
C ALA A 11 5.68 0.38 -54.32
N LEU A 12 4.37 0.61 -54.45
CA LEU A 12 3.34 -0.35 -54.07
C LEU A 12 3.37 -1.64 -54.88
N ASP A 13 3.62 -1.52 -56.21
CA ASP A 13 3.76 -2.67 -57.08
C ASP A 13 5.01 -3.50 -56.79
N ASN A 14 6.11 -2.86 -56.38
CA ASN A 14 7.32 -3.54 -55.91
C ASN A 14 7.08 -4.31 -54.62
N ILE A 15 6.35 -3.74 -53.64
CA ILE A 15 5.95 -4.41 -52.41
C ILE A 15 5.06 -5.62 -52.72
N ARG A 16 4.13 -5.47 -53.65
CA ARG A 16 3.19 -6.49 -54.06
C ARG A 16 3.84 -7.64 -54.84
N SER A 17 4.89 -7.35 -55.57
CA SER A 17 5.68 -8.31 -56.34
C SER A 17 6.57 -9.18 -55.44
N ASN A 18 7.05 -8.65 -54.31
CA ASN A 18 7.95 -9.32 -53.35
C ASN A 18 7.35 -9.44 -51.97
N LYS A 19 6.11 -9.93 -51.84
CA LYS A 19 5.33 -9.96 -50.59
C LYS A 19 6.05 -10.59 -49.41
N GLY A 20 6.75 -11.71 -49.61
CA GLY A 20 7.45 -12.41 -48.54
C GLY A 20 8.59 -11.60 -47.93
N ARG A 21 9.42 -10.96 -48.79
CA ARG A 21 10.54 -10.11 -48.32
C ARG A 21 10.02 -8.86 -47.62
N SER A 22 9.01 -8.21 -48.21
CA SER A 22 8.40 -7.01 -47.64
C SER A 22 7.70 -7.31 -46.28
N PHE A 23 7.02 -8.43 -46.18
CA PHE A 23 6.41 -8.88 -44.93
C PHE A 23 7.46 -9.13 -43.84
N LEU A 24 8.55 -9.85 -44.17
CA LEU A 24 9.60 -10.15 -43.18
C LEU A 24 10.28 -8.88 -42.66
N THR A 25 10.56 -7.91 -43.57
CA THR A 25 11.17 -6.65 -43.16
C THR A 25 10.24 -5.81 -42.29
N MET A 26 8.95 -5.71 -42.63
CA MET A 26 7.95 -5.02 -41.82
C MET A 26 7.80 -5.70 -40.44
N LEU A 27 7.76 -7.04 -40.41
CA LEU A 27 7.67 -7.79 -39.17
C LEU A 27 8.87 -7.51 -38.24
N GLY A 28 10.09 -7.48 -38.81
CA GLY A 28 11.30 -7.14 -38.05
C GLY A 28 11.25 -5.74 -37.45
N ILE A 29 10.78 -4.75 -38.20
CA ILE A 29 10.65 -3.38 -37.73
C ILE A 29 9.57 -3.29 -36.63
N ILE A 30 8.43 -3.93 -36.81
CA ILE A 30 7.34 -3.94 -35.83
C ILE A 30 7.81 -4.56 -34.52
N ILE A 31 8.45 -5.74 -34.57
CA ILE A 31 8.99 -6.40 -33.38
C ILE A 31 10.02 -5.52 -32.67
N GLY A 32 10.94 -4.92 -33.46
CA GLY A 32 11.97 -4.04 -32.91
C GLY A 32 11.38 -2.84 -32.15
N ILE A 33 10.47 -2.11 -32.81
CA ILE A 33 9.84 -0.93 -32.19
C ILE A 33 8.99 -1.34 -30.99
N THR A 34 8.18 -2.40 -31.11
CA THR A 34 7.34 -2.89 -30.01
C THR A 34 8.17 -3.28 -28.80
N SER A 35 9.29 -3.97 -28.99
CA SER A 35 10.18 -4.36 -27.90
C SER A 35 10.73 -3.14 -27.15
N VAL A 36 11.20 -2.12 -27.85
CA VAL A 36 11.73 -0.90 -27.24
C VAL A 36 10.64 -0.17 -26.47
N VAL A 37 9.46 0.03 -27.07
CA VAL A 37 8.33 0.70 -26.42
C VAL A 37 7.90 -0.05 -25.16
N THR A 38 7.82 -1.38 -25.23
CA THR A 38 7.44 -2.22 -24.09
C THR A 38 8.43 -2.08 -22.93
N ILE A 39 9.75 -2.18 -23.23
CA ILE A 39 10.79 -2.05 -22.20
C ILE A 39 10.75 -0.67 -21.55
N VAL A 40 10.63 0.40 -22.34
CA VAL A 40 10.56 1.77 -21.82
C VAL A 40 9.30 1.99 -20.99
N SER A 41 8.17 1.46 -21.43
CA SER A 41 6.89 1.57 -20.70
C SER A 41 6.95 0.85 -19.34
N ILE A 42 7.48 -0.36 -19.30
CA ILE A 42 7.67 -1.12 -18.07
C ILE A 42 8.67 -0.39 -17.15
N GLY A 43 9.78 0.07 -17.71
CA GLY A 43 10.80 0.80 -16.94
C GLY A 43 10.26 2.09 -16.30
N ASN A 44 9.45 2.85 -17.02
CA ASN A 44 8.82 4.06 -16.46
C ASN A 44 7.76 3.75 -15.40
N GLY A 45 7.00 2.66 -15.57
CA GLY A 45 6.04 2.19 -14.58
C GLY A 45 6.73 1.80 -13.27
N LEU A 46 7.73 0.93 -13.34
CA LEU A 46 8.51 0.50 -12.18
C LEU A 46 9.22 1.67 -11.48
N LYS A 47 9.79 2.61 -12.25
CA LYS A 47 10.43 3.79 -11.68
C LYS A 47 9.44 4.62 -10.87
N LYS A 48 8.22 4.82 -11.37
CA LYS A 48 7.18 5.55 -10.66
C LYS A 48 6.81 4.84 -9.37
N ASP A 49 6.52 3.56 -9.42
CA ASP A 49 6.13 2.76 -8.25
C ASP A 49 7.22 2.77 -7.16
N VAL A 50 8.49 2.65 -7.56
CA VAL A 50 9.63 2.70 -6.62
C VAL A 50 9.80 4.10 -6.02
N VAL A 51 9.66 5.16 -6.81
CA VAL A 51 9.78 6.54 -6.32
C VAL A 51 8.62 6.87 -5.39
N ASP A 52 7.40 6.49 -5.73
CA ASP A 52 6.23 6.73 -4.90
C ASP A 52 6.35 5.97 -3.57
N ALA A 53 6.71 4.69 -3.58
CA ALA A 53 6.97 3.90 -2.38
C ALA A 53 8.12 4.45 -1.52
N SER A 54 9.18 4.97 -2.16
CA SER A 54 10.30 5.59 -1.44
C SER A 54 9.92 6.92 -0.81
N ASN A 55 9.11 7.73 -1.49
CA ASN A 55 8.65 9.01 -0.95
C ASN A 55 7.69 8.81 0.24
N GLU A 56 6.85 7.79 0.19
CA GLU A 56 5.94 7.45 1.29
C GLU A 56 6.71 7.02 2.55
N GLN A 57 7.76 6.21 2.40
CA GLN A 57 8.61 5.80 3.53
C GLN A 57 9.46 6.95 4.09
N ASN A 58 9.94 7.84 3.24
CA ASN A 58 10.82 8.95 3.65
C ASN A 58 10.07 10.09 4.36
N ASN A 59 8.75 10.13 4.29
CA ASN A 59 7.92 11.13 4.96
C ASN A 59 7.51 10.73 6.38
N THR A 60 7.94 9.57 6.86
CA THR A 60 7.61 9.07 8.20
C THR A 60 8.87 9.04 9.06
N VAL A 61 8.81 9.62 10.24
CA VAL A 61 9.84 9.55 11.26
C VAL A 61 9.33 8.69 12.41
N THR A 62 10.02 7.59 12.67
CA THR A 62 9.70 6.70 13.81
C THR A 62 10.59 7.07 14.98
N ILE A 63 9.97 7.35 16.13
CA ILE A 63 10.63 7.62 17.40
C ILE A 63 10.46 6.36 18.27
N GLN A 64 11.58 5.79 18.68
CA GLN A 64 11.61 4.62 19.56
C GLN A 64 12.41 4.93 20.81
N ALA A 65 12.06 4.33 21.93
CA ALA A 65 12.88 4.37 23.12
C ALA A 65 14.20 3.63 22.88
N ASN A 66 15.31 4.17 23.37
CA ASN A 66 16.59 3.49 23.28
C ASN A 66 16.67 2.41 24.36
N GLU A 67 16.53 1.16 24.00
CA GLU A 67 16.50 0.01 24.91
C GLU A 67 17.81 -0.14 25.72
N ASP A 68 18.95 0.32 25.18
CA ASP A 68 20.26 0.20 25.85
C ASP A 68 20.47 1.20 27.02
N GLU A 69 19.66 2.25 27.12
CA GLU A 69 19.77 3.30 28.13
C GLU A 69 18.58 3.32 29.13
N VAL A 70 17.59 2.47 28.95
CA VAL A 70 16.41 2.45 29.80
C VAL A 70 16.67 1.69 31.09
N THR A 71 17.17 2.40 32.10
CA THR A 71 17.25 1.90 33.48
C THR A 71 15.94 2.07 34.27
N ASP A 72 14.98 2.82 33.73
CA ASP A 72 13.66 3.02 34.30
C ASP A 72 12.63 3.09 33.18
N THR A 73 11.54 2.39 33.31
CA THR A 73 10.48 2.13 32.35
C THR A 73 9.74 3.39 31.85
N LYS A 74 10.45 4.38 31.35
CA LYS A 74 9.84 5.52 30.67
C LYS A 74 9.54 5.16 29.22
N ILE A 75 8.47 4.46 29.06
CA ILE A 75 7.78 4.23 27.79
C ILE A 75 7.22 5.58 27.32
N ILE A 76 7.16 5.80 26.00
CA ILE A 76 6.46 6.93 25.41
C ILE A 76 5.02 6.90 25.87
N THR A 77 4.58 7.96 26.54
CA THR A 77 3.24 8.05 27.15
C THR A 77 2.27 8.79 26.22
N GLY A 78 0.97 8.71 26.53
CA GLY A 78 -0.05 9.49 25.83
C GLY A 78 0.17 11.01 25.91
N ASP A 79 0.75 11.50 27.02
CA ASP A 79 1.10 12.92 27.19
C ASP A 79 2.23 13.34 26.25
N ASP A 80 3.20 12.45 26.01
CA ASP A 80 4.29 12.71 25.06
C ASP A 80 3.74 12.80 23.62
N ILE A 81 2.78 11.97 23.26
CA ILE A 81 2.10 12.00 21.96
C ILE A 81 1.31 13.31 21.81
N ALA A 82 0.57 13.72 22.84
CA ALA A 82 -0.18 14.98 22.83
C ALA A 82 0.75 16.20 22.73
N TYR A 83 1.89 16.17 23.43
CA TYR A 83 2.93 17.18 23.32
C TYR A 83 3.52 17.27 21.90
N LEU A 84 3.86 16.13 21.29
CA LEU A 84 4.37 16.08 19.93
C LEU A 84 3.34 16.60 18.93
N LYS A 85 2.07 16.19 19.03
CA LYS A 85 0.98 16.72 18.20
C LYS A 85 0.90 18.24 18.24
N THR A 86 0.98 18.80 19.44
CA THR A 86 0.88 20.27 19.63
C THR A 86 2.13 20.98 19.14
N SER A 87 3.32 20.44 19.41
CA SER A 87 4.59 21.08 19.09
C SER A 87 4.95 21.01 17.60
N LEU A 88 4.46 19.99 16.90
CA LEU A 88 4.80 19.72 15.50
C LEU A 88 3.62 20.00 14.54
N ASN A 89 2.52 20.56 15.01
CA ASN A 89 1.29 20.77 14.26
C ASN A 89 1.48 21.43 12.89
N ASP A 90 2.44 22.34 12.77
CA ASP A 90 2.73 23.05 11.51
C ASP A 90 3.75 22.31 10.61
N SER A 91 4.40 21.26 11.12
CA SER A 91 5.50 20.57 10.46
C SER A 91 5.21 19.15 10.04
N VAL A 92 4.24 18.48 10.67
CA VAL A 92 3.83 17.11 10.39
C VAL A 92 2.34 17.00 10.19
N GLN A 93 1.95 16.12 9.29
CA GLN A 93 0.55 15.90 8.96
C GLN A 93 -0.20 15.16 10.08
N SER A 94 0.43 14.21 10.72
CA SER A 94 -0.14 13.46 11.85
C SER A 94 0.95 12.86 12.74
N VAL A 95 0.60 12.60 13.98
CA VAL A 95 1.42 11.89 14.96
C VAL A 95 0.60 10.74 15.52
N SER A 96 1.08 9.51 15.37
CA SER A 96 0.42 8.33 15.91
C SER A 96 1.37 7.48 16.72
N ALA A 97 0.84 6.72 17.66
CA ALA A 97 1.55 5.62 18.28
C ALA A 97 1.04 4.30 17.69
N ALA A 98 1.91 3.32 17.58
CA ALA A 98 1.55 1.97 17.20
C ALA A 98 2.44 0.96 17.92
N GLU A 99 1.82 -0.06 18.48
CA GLU A 99 2.50 -1.20 19.09
C GLU A 99 1.88 -2.48 18.54
N THR A 100 2.70 -3.37 18.03
CA THR A 100 2.25 -4.64 17.46
C THR A 100 2.65 -5.80 18.36
N SER A 101 1.67 -6.61 18.73
CA SER A 101 1.85 -7.83 19.51
C SER A 101 1.29 -9.03 18.77
N ILE A 102 1.82 -10.20 19.09
CA ILE A 102 1.26 -11.48 18.65
C ILE A 102 0.12 -11.83 19.60
N GLY A 103 -0.96 -12.35 19.05
CA GLY A 103 -2.11 -12.74 19.83
C GLY A 103 -3.01 -13.70 19.09
N LYS A 104 -4.19 -13.95 19.66
CA LYS A 104 -5.19 -14.84 19.12
C LYS A 104 -6.49 -14.10 18.88
N ALA A 105 -7.08 -14.33 17.72
CA ALA A 105 -8.42 -13.89 17.41
C ALA A 105 -9.38 -15.08 17.42
N THR A 106 -10.41 -15.01 18.25
CA THR A 106 -11.43 -16.05 18.36
C THR A 106 -12.73 -15.57 17.76
N THR A 107 -13.27 -16.38 16.87
CA THR A 107 -14.57 -16.18 16.21
C THR A 107 -15.42 -17.46 16.29
N ARG A 108 -16.60 -17.46 15.71
CA ARG A 108 -17.42 -18.68 15.59
C ARG A 108 -16.77 -19.78 14.76
N LYS A 109 -15.78 -19.46 13.92
CA LYS A 109 -15.02 -20.43 13.12
C LYS A 109 -13.89 -21.12 13.89
N GLY A 110 -13.44 -20.53 14.97
CA GLY A 110 -12.34 -21.03 15.78
C GLY A 110 -11.41 -19.92 16.25
N THR A 111 -10.27 -20.32 16.81
CA THR A 111 -9.22 -19.45 17.29
C THR A 111 -8.04 -19.49 16.31
N PHE A 112 -7.50 -18.33 15.98
CA PHE A 112 -6.47 -18.14 14.99
C PHE A 112 -5.37 -17.24 15.53
N ASP A 113 -4.12 -17.56 15.24
CA ASP A 113 -3.00 -16.67 15.57
C ASP A 113 -3.02 -15.45 14.64
N THR A 114 -2.78 -14.28 15.22
CA THR A 114 -2.84 -13.01 14.49
C THR A 114 -1.86 -11.98 15.07
N TYR A 115 -1.54 -10.98 14.26
CA TYR A 115 -0.87 -9.77 14.72
C TYR A 115 -1.92 -8.74 15.11
N ILE A 116 -1.77 -8.16 16.28
CA ILE A 116 -2.67 -7.13 16.81
C ILE A 116 -1.85 -5.85 16.96
N THR A 117 -2.23 -4.81 16.22
CA THR A 117 -1.61 -3.50 16.33
C THR A 117 -2.51 -2.59 17.15
N PHE A 118 -2.03 -2.17 18.30
CA PHE A 118 -2.65 -1.13 19.13
C PHE A 118 -2.19 0.21 18.63
N THR A 119 -3.12 1.11 18.36
CA THR A 119 -2.76 2.38 17.72
C THR A 119 -3.74 3.50 18.06
N THR A 120 -3.35 4.73 17.73
CA THR A 120 -4.22 5.91 17.80
C THR A 120 -4.96 6.12 16.49
N PRO A 121 -6.07 6.90 16.48
CA PRO A 121 -6.86 7.16 15.26
C PRO A 121 -6.05 7.76 14.10
N ASP A 122 -5.06 8.58 14.41
CA ASP A 122 -4.20 9.22 13.40
C ASP A 122 -3.31 8.24 12.63
N TYR A 123 -3.25 6.98 13.05
CA TYR A 123 -2.47 5.94 12.38
C TYR A 123 -2.89 5.74 10.93
N GLU A 124 -4.16 5.93 10.61
CA GLU A 124 -4.68 5.91 9.24
C GLU A 124 -3.93 6.88 8.31
N ASN A 125 -3.48 8.01 8.86
CA ASN A 125 -2.80 9.08 8.12
C ASN A 125 -1.28 9.08 8.32
N ALA A 126 -0.77 8.47 9.38
CA ALA A 126 0.66 8.50 9.73
C ALA A 126 1.47 7.40 9.04
N GLN A 127 0.84 6.32 8.65
CA GLN A 127 1.49 5.22 7.95
C GLN A 127 0.71 4.89 6.69
N TYR A 128 1.43 4.46 5.64
CA TYR A 128 0.78 3.97 4.44
C TYR A 128 -0.05 2.74 4.78
N THR A 129 -1.32 2.97 4.98
CA THR A 129 -2.31 1.91 5.13
C THR A 129 -3.08 1.80 3.83
N SER A 130 -3.45 0.58 3.46
CA SER A 130 -4.37 0.40 2.34
C SER A 130 -5.66 1.16 2.62
N PRO A 131 -6.26 1.81 1.61
CA PRO A 131 -7.47 2.60 1.81
C PRO A 131 -8.58 1.74 2.38
N LEU A 132 -9.36 2.31 3.30
CA LEU A 132 -10.49 1.64 3.92
C LEU A 132 -11.55 1.35 2.85
N VAL A 133 -11.83 0.06 2.60
CA VAL A 133 -12.78 -0.38 1.57
C VAL A 133 -14.23 -0.26 2.06
N LYS A 134 -14.46 -0.53 3.34
CA LYS A 134 -15.80 -0.54 3.96
C LYS A 134 -15.73 -0.09 5.41
N GLY A 135 -16.78 0.58 5.89
CA GLY A 135 -16.89 1.01 7.27
C GLY A 135 -16.26 2.37 7.51
N LYS A 136 -15.79 2.57 8.71
CA LYS A 136 -15.09 3.77 9.17
C LYS A 136 -13.94 3.37 10.10
N TYR A 137 -12.91 4.17 10.13
CA TYR A 137 -11.85 4.04 11.12
C TYR A 137 -12.36 4.44 12.51
N PHE A 138 -11.72 4.02 13.57
CA PHE A 138 -12.08 4.42 14.91
C PHE A 138 -11.61 5.86 15.21
N THR A 139 -12.24 6.51 16.14
CA THR A 139 -12.07 7.93 16.45
C THR A 139 -11.50 8.14 17.85
N ASP A 140 -11.03 9.38 18.14
CA ASP A 140 -10.61 9.74 19.52
C ASP A 140 -11.71 9.53 20.53
N ASN A 141 -12.97 9.66 20.14
CA ASN A 141 -14.11 9.37 21.02
C ASN A 141 -14.23 7.88 21.33
N ASP A 142 -13.89 7.00 20.38
CA ASP A 142 -13.87 5.55 20.60
C ASP A 142 -12.76 5.17 21.59
N VAL A 143 -11.58 5.78 21.44
CA VAL A 143 -10.46 5.59 22.35
C VAL A 143 -10.78 6.12 23.76
N SER A 144 -11.30 7.34 23.86
CA SER A 144 -11.60 7.99 25.16
C SER A 144 -12.68 7.26 25.95
N ASN A 145 -13.64 6.63 25.26
CA ASN A 145 -14.69 5.84 25.88
C ASN A 145 -14.34 4.35 26.02
N ALA A 146 -13.12 3.96 25.66
CA ALA A 146 -12.69 2.55 25.60
C ALA A 146 -13.67 1.65 24.85
N ASN A 147 -14.21 2.15 23.73
CA ASN A 147 -15.09 1.36 22.87
C ASN A 147 -14.30 0.20 22.24
N PRO A 148 -14.75 -1.05 22.35
CA PRO A 148 -14.08 -2.20 21.78
C PRO A 148 -14.30 -2.27 20.26
N VAL A 149 -13.52 -1.54 19.52
CA VAL A 149 -13.58 -1.46 18.05
C VAL A 149 -12.23 -1.83 17.44
N CYS A 150 -12.28 -2.46 16.27
CA CYS A 150 -11.07 -2.78 15.51
C CYS A 150 -11.31 -2.63 14.01
N VAL A 151 -10.23 -2.42 13.28
CA VAL A 151 -10.16 -2.44 11.81
C VAL A 151 -9.39 -3.69 11.43
N ILE A 152 -9.88 -4.44 10.45
CA ILE A 152 -9.22 -5.66 9.95
C ILE A 152 -9.05 -5.57 8.44
N ASP A 153 -8.03 -6.19 7.90
CA ASP A 153 -7.85 -6.30 6.46
C ASP A 153 -8.82 -7.32 5.84
N GLU A 154 -8.98 -7.27 4.52
CA GLU A 154 -9.92 -8.11 3.79
C GLU A 154 -9.55 -9.60 3.87
N ILE A 155 -8.26 -9.91 3.90
CA ILE A 155 -7.75 -11.29 4.00
C ILE A 155 -8.07 -11.84 5.39
N ALA A 156 -7.81 -11.06 6.45
CA ALA A 156 -8.16 -11.44 7.81
C ALA A 156 -9.68 -11.61 7.98
N ALA A 157 -10.49 -10.73 7.38
CA ALA A 157 -11.95 -10.86 7.37
C ALA A 157 -12.41 -12.20 6.75
N LEU A 158 -11.85 -12.54 5.60
CA LEU A 158 -12.15 -13.80 4.94
C LEU A 158 -11.71 -15.02 5.76
N TYR A 159 -10.53 -14.93 6.37
CA TYR A 159 -9.96 -16.01 7.16
C TYR A 159 -10.73 -16.25 8.46
N LEU A 160 -10.98 -15.17 9.22
CA LEU A 160 -11.62 -15.22 10.53
C LEU A 160 -13.13 -15.47 10.45
N PHE A 161 -13.82 -14.91 9.46
CA PHE A 161 -15.27 -14.96 9.34
C PHE A 161 -15.77 -15.76 8.13
N GLY A 162 -14.91 -15.95 7.11
CA GLY A 162 -15.29 -16.58 5.84
C GLY A 162 -16.05 -15.65 4.90
N ASN A 163 -16.06 -14.34 5.19
CA ASN A 163 -16.76 -13.34 4.42
C ASN A 163 -16.01 -12.01 4.58
N THR A 164 -16.05 -11.16 3.55
CA THR A 164 -15.48 -9.81 3.57
C THR A 164 -16.46 -8.74 4.09
N ASN A 165 -17.74 -9.07 4.25
CA ASN A 165 -18.73 -8.18 4.82
C ASN A 165 -18.92 -8.47 6.31
N VAL A 166 -18.02 -7.94 7.14
CA VAL A 166 -17.91 -8.22 8.58
C VAL A 166 -18.18 -7.04 9.47
N ILE A 167 -18.65 -5.91 8.91
CA ILE A 167 -18.98 -4.72 9.70
C ILE A 167 -20.04 -5.06 10.75
N GLY A 168 -19.76 -4.71 12.01
CA GLY A 168 -20.64 -5.00 13.14
C GLY A 168 -20.55 -6.43 13.68
N MET A 169 -19.69 -7.27 13.12
CA MET A 169 -19.38 -8.58 13.71
C MET A 169 -18.41 -8.42 14.87
N SER A 170 -18.48 -9.32 15.84
CA SER A 170 -17.62 -9.35 17.01
C SER A 170 -16.58 -10.46 16.91
N LEU A 171 -15.39 -10.18 17.39
CA LEU A 171 -14.34 -11.15 17.63
C LEU A 171 -13.75 -10.93 19.04
N GLU A 172 -13.20 -11.96 19.61
CA GLU A 172 -12.46 -11.89 20.87
C GLU A 172 -10.97 -11.88 20.56
N LEU A 173 -10.24 -10.91 21.12
CA LEU A 173 -8.81 -10.79 20.97
C LEU A 173 -8.13 -11.13 22.31
N ALA A 174 -7.15 -12.01 22.26
CA ALA A 174 -6.27 -12.32 23.38
C ALA A 174 -4.82 -12.02 22.94
N VAL A 175 -4.12 -11.19 23.68
CA VAL A 175 -2.71 -10.89 23.45
C VAL A 175 -1.90 -11.92 24.23
N ASP A 176 -0.92 -12.53 23.59
CA ASP A 176 0.08 -13.31 24.29
C ASP A 176 0.98 -12.31 25.06
N SER A 177 0.64 -12.07 26.31
CA SER A 177 1.55 -11.36 27.21
C SER A 177 2.76 -12.27 27.44
N GLY A 178 3.80 -12.05 26.63
CA GLY A 178 5.10 -12.64 26.90
C GLY A 178 5.59 -12.12 28.25
N ILE A 179 5.49 -12.95 29.27
CA ILE A 179 6.18 -12.80 30.54
C ILE A 179 7.53 -13.48 30.40
#